data_0ff12923db862b1a55826c079b98a326
#
_entry.id   0ff12923db862b1a55826c079b98a326
#
_cell.length_a   1.000
_cell.length_b   1.000
_cell.length_c   1.000
_cell.angle_alpha   90.00
_cell.angle_beta   90.00
_cell.angle_gamma   90.00
#
_symmetry.space_group_name_H-M   'P 1'
#
loop_
_entity.id
_entity.type
_entity.pdbx_description
1 polymer ?
#
loop_
_entity_poly.entity_id
_entity_poly.type
_entity_poly.pdbx_seq_one_letter_code
_entity_poly.pdbx_strand_id
1 'polypeptide(L)'
;MSDVSCSTTPAVQRVTDHLRSLNHPHPPRMLEDAARTAQQAADALGVALGQIAKSIVFLRKSDEVAVLVVTSGDLRVDEKKVQAIVCAEGGKLGRADAEFVKSTTGFSIGGVSPLAHATPVVTLIDAQLFRFDTVWAAAGHPHAVFPLTPQQLQTLTGAPVHDVTVV
;
A
#
# COMPACT_ATOMS: atom_id res chain seq x y z
N MET A 1 0.25 7.05 -26.59
CA MET A 1 0.09 6.48 -26.19
C MET A 1 -0.14 5.56 -25.72
N SER A 2 -0.26 5.68 -25.55
CA SER A 2 -0.39 4.91 -25.12
C SER A 2 -0.84 4.19 -24.50
N ASP A 3 -1.06 4.14 -24.25
CA ASP A 3 -1.34 3.58 -23.74
C ASP A 3 -1.78 2.73 -23.13
N VAL A 4 -1.10 1.76 -23.66
CA VAL A 4 -1.15 1.44 -22.49
C VAL A 4 -2.43 1.55 -21.69
N SER A 5 -3.04 2.50 -21.88
CA SER A 5 -4.27 2.73 -21.28
C SER A 5 -5.23 1.59 -21.37
N CYS A 6 -5.15 0.82 -22.39
CA CYS A 6 -6.04 -0.28 -22.57
C CYS A 6 -5.91 -1.33 -21.47
N SER A 7 -4.80 -1.33 -20.72
CA SER A 7 -4.64 -2.26 -19.62
C SER A 7 -5.15 -1.70 -18.29
N THR A 8 -5.72 -0.50 -18.29
CA THR A 8 -6.20 0.12 -17.08
C THR A 8 -7.51 -0.50 -16.62
N THR A 9 -7.53 -1.00 -15.39
CA THR A 9 -8.75 -1.48 -14.74
C THR A 9 -9.44 -0.31 -14.03
N PRO A 10 -10.71 -0.45 -13.64
CA PRO A 10 -11.38 0.58 -12.83
C PRO A 10 -10.61 0.94 -11.57
N ALA A 11 -10.00 -0.04 -10.92
CA ALA A 11 -9.22 0.19 -9.71
C ALA A 11 -7.98 1.04 -10.01
N VAL A 12 -7.24 0.72 -11.07
CA VAL A 12 -6.05 1.49 -11.47
C VAL A 12 -6.46 2.90 -11.88
N GLN A 13 -7.57 3.03 -12.59
CA GLN A 13 -8.07 4.33 -13.00
C GLN A 13 -8.41 5.20 -11.80
N ARG A 14 -9.00 4.60 -10.76
CA ARG A 14 -9.33 5.34 -9.53
C ARG A 14 -8.07 5.86 -8.84
N VAL A 15 -7.02 5.05 -8.77
CA VAL A 15 -5.74 5.49 -8.20
C VAL A 15 -5.13 6.60 -9.05
N THR A 16 -5.15 6.43 -10.37
CA THR A 16 -4.63 7.41 -11.31
C THR A 16 -5.31 8.78 -11.13
N ASP A 17 -6.64 8.76 -11.06
CA ASP A 17 -7.42 9.98 -10.89
C ASP A 17 -7.13 10.64 -9.54
N HIS A 18 -7.01 9.83 -8.50
CA HIS A 18 -6.72 10.33 -7.15
C HIS A 18 -5.34 10.99 -7.09
N LEU A 19 -4.33 10.34 -7.65
CA LEU A 19 -2.98 10.90 -7.72
C LEU A 19 -2.95 12.21 -8.51
N ARG A 20 -3.69 12.26 -9.61
CA ARG A 20 -3.79 13.46 -10.43
C ARG A 20 -4.44 14.60 -9.64
N SER A 21 -5.48 14.29 -8.88
CA SER A 21 -6.17 15.29 -8.06
C SER A 21 -5.27 15.87 -6.96
N LEU A 22 -4.27 15.10 -6.53
CA LEU A 22 -3.30 15.52 -5.53
C LEU A 22 -2.03 16.09 -6.15
N ASN A 23 -2.00 16.24 -7.48
CA ASN A 23 -0.86 16.78 -8.23
C ASN A 23 0.42 15.95 -8.08
N HIS A 24 0.28 14.64 -7.92
CA HIS A 24 1.44 13.76 -7.89
C HIS A 24 2.07 13.68 -9.28
N PRO A 25 3.40 13.88 -9.41
CA PRO A 25 4.03 14.00 -10.73
C PRO A 25 4.16 12.69 -11.52
N HIS A 26 3.99 11.54 -10.86
CA HIS A 26 4.20 10.24 -11.50
C HIS A 26 2.94 9.40 -11.51
N PRO A 27 2.37 9.15 -12.70
CA PRO A 27 1.21 8.26 -12.80
C PRO A 27 1.62 6.80 -12.62
N PRO A 28 0.65 5.91 -12.33
CA PRO A 28 0.93 4.49 -12.31
C PRO A 28 1.42 3.98 -13.65
N ARG A 29 2.26 2.98 -13.60
CA ARG A 29 2.69 2.26 -14.82
C ARG A 29 2.47 0.77 -14.63
N MET A 30 2.18 0.09 -15.74
CA MET A 30 1.96 -1.35 -15.74
C MET A 30 3.28 -2.07 -15.97
N LEU A 31 3.55 -3.08 -15.16
CA LEU A 31 4.69 -3.95 -15.36
C LEU A 31 4.33 -5.01 -16.40
N GLU A 32 5.24 -5.30 -17.30
CA GLU A 32 4.97 -6.23 -18.40
C GLU A 32 4.80 -7.67 -17.93
N ASP A 33 5.65 -8.10 -17.00
CA ASP A 33 5.61 -9.46 -16.49
C ASP A 33 4.80 -9.54 -15.21
N ALA A 34 4.35 -10.74 -14.89
CA ALA A 34 3.60 -10.97 -13.67
C ALA A 34 4.45 -10.64 -12.46
N ALA A 35 4.15 -9.55 -11.80
CA ALA A 35 4.82 -9.13 -10.58
C ALA A 35 3.92 -9.48 -9.40
N ARG A 36 3.82 -10.78 -9.10
CA ARG A 36 2.94 -11.27 -8.05
C ARG A 36 3.52 -11.12 -6.66
N THR A 37 4.83 -11.00 -6.57
CA THR A 37 5.52 -10.81 -5.30
C THR A 37 6.28 -9.51 -5.31
N ALA A 38 6.63 -9.02 -4.10
CA ALA A 38 7.45 -7.82 -3.98
C ALA A 38 8.80 -8.01 -4.67
N GLN A 39 9.39 -9.21 -4.58
CA GLN A 39 10.67 -9.49 -5.22
C GLN A 39 10.55 -9.40 -6.75
N GLN A 40 9.49 -9.94 -7.33
CA GLN A 40 9.28 -9.87 -8.77
C GLN A 40 9.09 -8.42 -9.23
N ALA A 41 8.37 -7.63 -8.45
CA ALA A 41 8.20 -6.21 -8.76
C ALA A 41 9.55 -5.47 -8.69
N ALA A 42 10.34 -5.73 -7.66
CA ALA A 42 11.65 -5.12 -7.51
C ALA A 42 12.57 -5.49 -8.69
N ASP A 43 12.56 -6.75 -9.09
CA ASP A 43 13.36 -7.23 -10.21
C ASP A 43 12.94 -6.55 -11.52
N ALA A 44 11.63 -6.44 -11.75
CA ALA A 44 11.09 -5.80 -12.96
C ALA A 44 11.44 -4.32 -13.02
N LEU A 45 11.50 -3.65 -11.88
CA LEU A 45 11.82 -2.22 -11.79
C LEU A 45 13.32 -1.95 -11.69
N GLY A 46 14.12 -2.96 -11.40
CA GLY A 46 15.56 -2.80 -11.20
C GLY A 46 15.88 -2.07 -9.89
N VAL A 47 15.10 -2.28 -8.86
CA VAL A 47 15.28 -1.63 -7.56
C VAL A 47 15.47 -2.67 -6.45
N ALA A 48 15.87 -2.22 -5.27
CA ALA A 48 16.01 -3.10 -4.12
C ALA A 48 14.63 -3.54 -3.61
N LEU A 49 14.57 -4.75 -3.04
CA LEU A 49 13.33 -5.27 -2.48
C LEU A 49 12.70 -4.32 -1.46
N GLY A 50 13.54 -3.70 -0.62
CA GLY A 50 13.08 -2.74 0.39
C GLY A 50 12.41 -1.51 -0.17
N GLN A 51 12.62 -1.20 -1.45
CA GLN A 51 11.98 -0.05 -2.10
C GLN A 51 10.54 -0.35 -2.54
N ILE A 52 10.09 -1.58 -2.41
CA ILE A 52 8.68 -1.91 -2.66
C ILE A 52 7.90 -1.61 -1.38
N ALA A 53 7.00 -0.65 -1.47
CA ALA A 53 6.14 -0.26 -0.37
C ALA A 53 4.88 -1.11 -0.46
N LYS A 54 4.87 -2.22 0.27
CA LYS A 54 3.72 -3.14 0.26
C LYS A 54 2.68 -2.71 1.28
N SER A 55 1.42 -2.88 0.92
CA SER A 55 0.28 -2.53 1.76
C SER A 55 -0.33 -3.81 2.34
N ILE A 56 -0.28 -3.94 3.66
CA ILE A 56 -0.82 -5.09 4.37
C ILE A 56 -2.06 -4.64 5.14
N VAL A 57 -3.17 -5.34 4.96
CA VAL A 57 -4.45 -4.97 5.58
C VAL A 57 -4.75 -5.90 6.76
N PHE A 58 -5.08 -5.30 7.89
CA PHE A 58 -5.56 -6.01 9.08
C PHE A 58 -6.96 -5.54 9.43
N LEU A 59 -7.61 -6.29 10.31
CA LEU A 59 -8.93 -5.97 10.81
C LEU A 59 -8.82 -5.58 12.29
N ARG A 60 -9.30 -4.39 12.63
CA ARG A 60 -9.46 -4.00 14.02
C ARG A 60 -10.80 -4.56 14.51
N LYS A 61 -10.73 -5.57 15.38
CA LYS A 61 -11.91 -6.37 15.71
C LYS A 61 -13.00 -5.62 16.47
N SER A 62 -12.63 -4.59 17.22
CA SER A 62 -13.60 -3.87 18.04
C SER A 62 -14.68 -3.16 17.23
N ASP A 63 -14.33 -2.65 16.05
CA ASP A 63 -15.24 -1.88 15.20
C ASP A 63 -15.19 -2.29 13.74
N GLU A 64 -14.47 -3.37 13.43
CA GLU A 64 -14.33 -3.91 12.08
C GLU A 64 -13.79 -2.90 11.07
N VAL A 65 -12.92 -2.01 11.53
CA VAL A 65 -12.26 -1.03 10.67
C VAL A 65 -10.98 -1.63 10.10
N ALA A 66 -10.73 -1.40 8.81
CA ALA A 66 -9.50 -1.86 8.18
C ALA A 66 -8.31 -1.03 8.66
N VAL A 67 -7.21 -1.71 8.96
CA VAL A 67 -5.93 -1.08 9.31
C VAL A 67 -4.94 -1.44 8.21
N LEU A 68 -4.44 -0.43 7.53
CA LEU A 68 -3.51 -0.63 6.43
C LEU A 68 -2.12 -0.21 6.88
N VAL A 69 -1.15 -1.12 6.77
CA VAL A 69 0.23 -0.84 7.11
C VAL A 69 1.06 -0.86 5.82
N VAL A 70 1.71 0.27 5.53
CA VAL A 70 2.60 0.38 4.37
C VAL A 70 4.01 0.14 4.86
N THR A 71 4.64 -0.92 4.38
CA THR A 71 5.93 -1.37 4.87
C THR A 71 6.86 -1.75 3.73
N SER A 72 8.16 -1.77 4.02
CA SER A 72 9.20 -2.16 3.07
C SER A 72 9.08 -3.63 2.70
N GLY A 73 9.30 -3.96 1.44
CA GLY A 73 9.16 -5.33 0.94
C GLY A 73 10.11 -6.34 1.57
N ASP A 74 11.20 -5.88 2.15
CA ASP A 74 12.19 -6.74 2.81
C ASP A 74 11.93 -6.94 4.31
N LEU A 75 10.84 -6.38 4.83
CA LEU A 75 10.52 -6.44 6.26
C LEU A 75 9.14 -7.05 6.48
N ARG A 76 8.92 -7.51 7.70
CA ARG A 76 7.65 -8.10 8.12
C ARG A 76 6.99 -7.21 9.16
N VAL A 77 5.68 -7.04 9.06
CA VAL A 77 4.90 -6.29 10.04
C VAL A 77 4.91 -7.03 11.39
N ASP A 78 5.14 -6.27 12.45
CA ASP A 78 4.97 -6.78 13.82
C ASP A 78 3.57 -6.41 14.27
N GLU A 79 2.68 -7.39 14.27
CA GLU A 79 1.26 -7.17 14.58
C GLU A 79 1.04 -6.64 16.00
N LYS A 80 1.91 -6.98 16.94
CA LYS A 80 1.80 -6.47 18.32
C LYS A 80 2.07 -4.99 18.37
N LYS A 81 3.06 -4.51 17.60
CA LYS A 81 3.35 -3.08 17.52
C LYS A 81 2.18 -2.32 16.91
N VAL A 82 1.60 -2.86 15.85
CA VAL A 82 0.44 -2.24 15.19
C VAL A 82 -0.74 -2.21 16.15
N GLN A 83 -1.04 -3.33 16.81
CA GLN A 83 -2.15 -3.41 17.76
C GLN A 83 -2.01 -2.38 18.87
N ALA A 84 -0.81 -2.19 19.39
CA ALA A 84 -0.56 -1.23 20.46
C ALA A 84 -0.85 0.21 20.01
N ILE A 85 -0.71 0.50 18.73
CA ILE A 85 -0.92 1.84 18.20
C ILE A 85 -2.39 2.09 17.86
N VAL A 86 -3.05 1.12 17.21
CA VAL A 86 -4.37 1.35 16.60
C VAL A 86 -5.54 0.80 17.41
N CYS A 87 -5.30 -0.07 18.38
CA CYS A 87 -6.36 -0.66 19.19
C CYS A 87 -6.38 -0.04 20.57
N ALA A 88 -7.59 0.12 21.12
CA ALA A 88 -7.74 0.52 22.52
C ALA A 88 -7.27 -0.62 23.42
N GLU A 89 -7.03 -0.31 24.68
CA GLU A 89 -6.63 -1.29 25.67
C GLU A 89 -7.58 -2.49 25.66
N GLY A 90 -7.03 -3.69 25.55
CA GLY A 90 -7.82 -4.91 25.45
C GLY A 90 -8.34 -5.22 24.06
N GLY A 91 -8.20 -4.30 23.12
CA GLY A 91 -8.62 -4.50 21.74
C GLY A 91 -7.69 -5.43 20.97
N LYS A 92 -8.23 -6.07 19.95
CA LYS A 92 -7.48 -7.04 19.15
C LYS A 92 -7.41 -6.67 17.68
N LEU A 93 -6.24 -6.93 17.11
CA LEU A 93 -6.01 -6.85 15.68
C LEU A 93 -6.11 -8.27 15.12
N GLY A 94 -6.78 -8.44 14.00
CA GLY A 94 -6.94 -9.72 13.35
C GLY A 94 -6.55 -9.66 11.89
N ARG A 95 -6.59 -10.82 11.24
CA ARG A 95 -6.34 -10.90 9.80
C ARG A 95 -7.56 -10.44 9.05
N ALA A 96 -7.33 -9.74 7.94
CA ALA A 96 -8.36 -9.37 7.00
C ALA A 96 -8.35 -10.40 5.87
N ASP A 97 -9.48 -11.04 5.61
CA ASP A 97 -9.57 -11.98 4.50
C ASP A 97 -9.74 -11.23 3.17
N ALA A 98 -9.66 -11.96 2.06
CA ALA A 98 -9.70 -11.37 0.73
C ALA A 98 -11.00 -10.61 0.48
N GLU A 99 -12.12 -11.13 0.96
CA GLU A 99 -13.42 -10.49 0.78
C GLU A 99 -13.49 -9.16 1.54
N PHE A 100 -13.03 -9.14 2.78
CA PHE A 100 -12.99 -7.92 3.58
C PHE A 100 -12.10 -6.87 2.93
N VAL A 101 -10.90 -7.27 2.48
CA VAL A 101 -9.97 -6.36 1.82
C VAL A 101 -10.63 -5.75 0.58
N LYS A 102 -11.23 -6.57 -0.26
CA LYS A 102 -11.86 -6.10 -1.50
C LYS A 102 -13.04 -5.17 -1.23
N SER A 103 -13.92 -5.55 -0.31
CA SER A 103 -15.12 -4.75 -0.03
C SER A 103 -14.79 -3.43 0.65
N THR A 104 -13.77 -3.41 1.49
CA THR A 104 -13.41 -2.21 2.27
C THR A 104 -12.52 -1.27 1.50
N THR A 105 -11.48 -1.78 0.85
CA THR A 105 -10.51 -0.94 0.14
C THR A 105 -10.88 -0.71 -1.31
N GLY A 106 -11.64 -1.61 -1.91
CA GLY A 106 -11.92 -1.59 -3.34
C GLY A 106 -10.84 -2.25 -4.17
N PHE A 107 -9.81 -2.78 -3.54
CA PHE A 107 -8.67 -3.42 -4.19
C PHE A 107 -8.53 -4.87 -3.74
N SER A 108 -8.01 -5.71 -4.61
CA SER A 108 -7.70 -7.10 -4.27
C SER A 108 -6.34 -7.20 -3.59
N ILE A 109 -6.17 -8.22 -2.75
CA ILE A 109 -4.88 -8.50 -2.11
C ILE A 109 -3.80 -8.58 -3.19
N GLY A 110 -2.65 -7.95 -2.92
CA GLY A 110 -1.55 -7.85 -3.87
C GLY A 110 -1.57 -6.57 -4.69
N GLY A 111 -2.74 -5.95 -4.85
CA GLY A 111 -2.88 -4.70 -5.59
C GLY A 111 -3.40 -3.54 -4.75
N VAL A 112 -3.42 -3.69 -3.42
CA VAL A 112 -3.95 -2.65 -2.54
C VAL A 112 -3.06 -1.41 -2.59
N SER A 113 -3.64 -0.30 -3.04
CA SER A 113 -2.98 0.99 -3.05
C SER A 113 -2.95 1.57 -1.62
N PRO A 114 -1.95 2.39 -1.28
CA PRO A 114 -1.93 3.05 0.02
C PRO A 114 -2.96 4.18 0.13
N LEU A 115 -3.66 4.51 -0.97
CA LEU A 115 -4.64 5.60 -1.00
C LEU A 115 -5.81 5.23 -1.92
N ALA A 116 -6.80 6.12 -2.01
CA ALA A 116 -7.98 5.96 -2.88
C ALA A 116 -8.87 4.77 -2.48
N HIS A 117 -9.01 4.52 -1.20
CA HIS A 117 -9.81 3.41 -0.69
C HIS A 117 -11.32 3.71 -0.79
N ALA A 118 -12.11 2.66 -1.01
CA ALA A 118 -13.56 2.78 -1.11
C ALA A 118 -14.20 3.21 0.22
N THR A 119 -13.64 2.74 1.33
CA THR A 119 -14.07 3.11 2.68
C THR A 119 -12.84 3.62 3.44
N PRO A 120 -12.98 4.63 4.30
CA PRO A 120 -11.83 5.10 5.08
C PRO A 120 -11.17 3.99 5.88
N VAL A 121 -9.84 3.98 5.89
CA VAL A 121 -9.04 3.01 6.63
C VAL A 121 -8.07 3.74 7.54
N VAL A 122 -7.64 3.05 8.60
CA VAL A 122 -6.55 3.56 9.44
C VAL A 122 -5.25 3.16 8.76
N THR A 123 -4.41 4.13 8.45
CA THR A 123 -3.16 3.87 7.72
C THR A 123 -1.97 4.20 8.60
N LEU A 124 -0.99 3.30 8.61
CA LEU A 124 0.31 3.50 9.25
C LEU A 124 1.41 3.30 8.21
N ILE A 125 2.47 4.10 8.32
CA ILE A 125 3.64 3.97 7.46
C ILE A 125 4.82 3.54 8.31
N ASP A 126 5.52 2.50 7.90
CA ASP A 126 6.70 2.04 8.63
C ASP A 126 7.87 2.98 8.39
N ALA A 127 8.56 3.33 9.48
CA ALA A 127 9.68 4.26 9.45
C ALA A 127 10.83 3.78 8.57
N GLN A 128 10.98 2.47 8.37
CA GLN A 128 12.08 1.93 7.57
C GLN A 128 11.97 2.26 6.08
N LEU A 129 10.78 2.66 5.61
CA LEU A 129 10.64 3.13 4.22
C LEU A 129 11.48 4.38 3.97
N PHE A 130 11.75 5.15 5.00
CA PHE A 130 12.53 6.38 4.88
C PHE A 130 14.02 6.15 4.67
N ARG A 131 14.47 4.89 4.65
CA ARG A 131 15.85 4.53 4.26
C ARG A 131 16.10 4.83 2.79
N PHE A 132 15.05 4.95 1.98
CA PHE A 132 15.16 5.10 0.53
C PHE A 132 14.65 6.47 0.08
N ASP A 133 15.21 6.96 -1.02
CA ASP A 133 14.76 8.21 -1.64
C ASP A 133 13.46 7.99 -2.41
N THR A 134 13.32 6.83 -3.05
CA THR A 134 12.15 6.48 -3.84
C THR A 134 11.66 5.10 -3.45
N VAL A 135 10.34 4.98 -3.28
CA VAL A 135 9.67 3.70 -3.07
C VAL A 135 8.59 3.52 -4.12
N TRP A 136 8.13 2.28 -4.29
CA TRP A 136 7.15 1.95 -5.32
C TRP A 136 5.94 1.28 -4.66
N ALA A 137 4.76 1.84 -4.87
CA ALA A 137 3.52 1.37 -4.25
C ALA A 137 2.58 0.79 -5.30
N ALA A 138 1.73 -0.14 -4.88
CA ALA A 138 0.71 -0.71 -5.75
C ALA A 138 -0.37 0.33 -6.08
N ALA A 139 -0.88 0.23 -7.29
CA ALA A 139 -1.84 1.19 -7.82
C ALA A 139 -3.18 0.54 -8.21
N GLY A 140 -3.64 -0.43 -7.42
CA GLY A 140 -4.94 -1.04 -7.66
C GLY A 140 -4.89 -2.35 -8.44
N HIS A 141 -3.72 -2.80 -8.81
CA HIS A 141 -3.51 -4.07 -9.51
C HIS A 141 -2.10 -4.56 -9.20
N PRO A 142 -1.87 -5.88 -9.07
CA PRO A 142 -0.53 -6.38 -8.77
C PRO A 142 0.55 -5.94 -9.75
N HIS A 143 0.19 -5.66 -10.99
CA HIS A 143 1.12 -5.22 -12.02
C HIS A 143 1.20 -3.70 -12.16
N ALA A 144 0.36 -2.95 -11.47
CA ALA A 144 0.34 -1.50 -11.57
C ALA A 144 1.04 -0.89 -10.36
N VAL A 145 2.06 -0.10 -10.59
CA VAL A 145 2.87 0.52 -9.53
C VAL A 145 3.15 1.98 -9.87
N PHE A 146 3.41 2.77 -8.83
CA PHE A 146 3.82 4.15 -9.03
C PHE A 146 4.93 4.52 -8.06
N PRO A 147 5.88 5.37 -8.51
CA PRO A 147 6.97 5.80 -7.64
C PRO A 147 6.59 7.03 -6.85
N LEU A 148 7.12 7.11 -5.62
CA LEU A 148 6.98 8.30 -4.79
C LEU A 148 8.08 8.28 -3.74
N THR A 149 8.35 9.45 -3.14
CA THR A 149 9.23 9.49 -1.99
C THR A 149 8.44 9.08 -0.74
N PRO A 150 9.11 8.58 0.30
CA PRO A 150 8.43 8.31 1.57
C PRO A 150 7.72 9.54 2.13
N GLN A 151 8.28 10.72 1.94
CA GLN A 151 7.66 11.97 2.37
C GLN A 151 6.37 12.25 1.60
N GLN A 152 6.38 11.99 0.28
CA GLN A 152 5.17 12.10 -0.54
C GLN A 152 4.12 11.10 -0.08
N LEU A 153 4.53 9.88 0.25
CA LEU A 153 3.61 8.86 0.77
C LEU A 153 2.91 9.36 2.02
N GLN A 154 3.65 9.94 2.94
CA GLN A 154 3.09 10.49 4.17
C GLN A 154 2.13 11.64 3.88
N THR A 155 2.50 12.55 2.99
CA THR A 155 1.66 13.69 2.63
C THR A 155 0.38 13.24 1.91
N LEU A 156 0.50 12.33 0.96
CA LEU A 156 -0.64 11.87 0.16
C LEU A 156 -1.65 11.06 0.99
N THR A 157 -1.19 10.30 1.97
CA THR A 157 -2.05 9.48 2.80
C THR A 157 -2.50 10.18 4.08
N GLY A 158 -1.75 11.17 4.53
CA GLY A 158 -1.99 11.81 5.83
C GLY A 158 -1.68 10.90 7.00
N ALA A 159 -0.99 9.78 6.76
CA ALA A 159 -0.78 8.76 7.78
C ALA A 159 0.44 9.04 8.66
N PRO A 160 0.39 8.64 9.94
CA PRO A 160 1.56 8.76 10.81
C PRO A 160 2.62 7.71 10.49
N VAL A 161 3.85 8.03 10.83
CA VAL A 161 5.00 7.14 10.66
C VAL A 161 5.35 6.53 12.01
N HIS A 162 5.47 5.20 12.05
CA HIS A 162 5.79 4.47 13.27
C HIS A 162 6.73 3.31 12.95
N ASP A 163 7.41 2.81 13.98
CA ASP A 163 8.13 1.55 13.89
C ASP A 163 7.11 0.42 14.10
N VAL A 164 6.78 -0.28 13.03
CA VAL A 164 5.76 -1.35 13.05
C VAL A 164 6.25 -2.65 12.43
N THR A 165 7.55 -2.80 12.26
CA THR A 165 8.12 -4.03 11.69
C THR A 165 8.99 -4.77 12.69
N VAL A 166 9.15 -6.06 12.41
CA VAL A 166 10.07 -6.90 13.17
C VAL A 166 11.47 -6.59 12.70
N VAL A 167 12.35 -6.37 13.65
CA VAL A 167 13.75 -6.06 13.35
C VAL A 167 14.55 -7.34 13.23
#